data_5d1a3cf624508744da650c1ac587f476
#
_entry.id   5d1a3cf624508744da650c1ac587f476
#
_cell.length_a   1.000
_cell.length_b   1.000
_cell.length_c   1.000
_cell.angle_alpha   90.00
_cell.angle_beta   90.00
_cell.angle_gamma   90.00
#
_symmetry.space_group_name_H-M   'P 1'
#
loop_
_entity.id
_entity.type
_entity.pdbx_description
1 polymer ?
#
loop_
_entity_poly.entity_id
_entity_poly.type
_entity_poly.pdbx_seq_one_letter_code
_entity_poly.pdbx_strand_id
1 'polypeptide(L)'
;MHEARLYERHEEYEKRGDCAGAEGSADDSCGSDSYSKSSGSVVCRLCSHGCVIKSGGYGICGLRYNKDGVLYAENYGRVAVEAVDPIEKKPLYHFMPGTRVYSLGGVGCNFRCRHCQNWEISQCTAADSLHGLSPQKAVFNAVEHRCGSIAFTYNEPALWHEFAVDIGTLAHEEGLKTIYVTNGYLTEDAVFDLKGIIDAFRVDIKAFDDGFYRKVCGGRLQPVLDSTAAAKDCGMHIEVVNLIIPTLNDSESEIRELCEWVCTNIGENTPIHFTRFHPDYELTSLPATPLGTLEKAYSIAKDAGLRYPYLGNVAGHAGSDTFCPECGTLLIKRDGYRQSGVGLVKDGSVDKCVNCGEVIPIVR
;
A
#
# COMPACT_ATOMS: atom_id res chain seq x y z
N MET A 1 -1.32 7.80 -24.89
CA MET A 1 -0.24 7.70 -23.87
C MET A 1 -0.29 8.95 -23.01
N HIS A 2 -0.20 8.83 -21.70
CA HIS A 2 -0.16 9.93 -20.75
C HIS A 2 1.28 10.11 -20.25
N GLU A 3 1.82 11.34 -20.28
CA GLU A 3 3.19 11.59 -19.83
C GLU A 3 3.31 11.35 -18.33
N ALA A 4 4.37 10.67 -17.91
CA ALA A 4 4.65 10.38 -16.50
C ALA A 4 5.18 11.63 -15.77
N ARG A 5 4.89 11.77 -14.47
CA ARG A 5 5.30 12.95 -13.69
C ARG A 5 6.71 12.80 -13.12
N LEU A 6 7.05 11.61 -12.64
CA LEU A 6 8.24 11.36 -11.82
C LEU A 6 9.33 10.65 -12.63
N TYR A 7 10.05 11.41 -13.42
CA TYR A 7 11.23 10.93 -14.16
C TYR A 7 12.19 12.08 -14.48
N GLU A 8 13.40 11.72 -14.87
CA GLU A 8 14.40 12.66 -15.33
C GLU A 8 15.25 12.06 -16.45
N ARG A 9 15.91 12.91 -17.24
CA ARG A 9 16.84 12.42 -18.27
C ARG A 9 18.10 11.86 -17.59
N HIS A 10 18.56 10.73 -18.10
CA HIS A 10 19.72 10.05 -17.52
C HIS A 10 20.98 10.94 -17.46
N GLU A 11 21.20 11.79 -18.46
CA GLU A 11 22.32 12.76 -18.47
C GLU A 11 22.23 13.81 -17.35
N GLU A 12 21.04 14.16 -16.89
CA GLU A 12 20.81 15.09 -15.79
C GLU A 12 21.02 14.40 -14.44
N TYR A 13 20.64 13.12 -14.36
CA TYR A 13 20.84 12.27 -13.20
C TYR A 13 22.33 12.05 -12.89
N GLU A 14 23.14 11.70 -13.90
CA GLU A 14 24.60 11.51 -13.75
C GLU A 14 25.32 12.78 -13.27
N LYS A 15 24.86 13.97 -13.69
CA LYS A 15 25.47 15.25 -13.30
C LYS A 15 25.27 15.61 -11.82
N ARG A 16 24.23 15.08 -11.17
CA ARG A 16 23.97 15.31 -9.75
C ARG A 16 24.79 14.45 -8.80
N GLY A 17 25.47 13.42 -9.30
CA GLY A 17 26.34 12.57 -8.49
C GLY A 17 25.60 11.57 -7.59
N ASP A 18 24.29 11.36 -7.80
CA ASP A 18 23.44 10.47 -7.00
C ASP A 18 23.67 8.97 -7.29
N CYS A 19 24.85 8.59 -7.79
CA CYS A 19 25.22 7.21 -8.04
C CYS A 19 25.46 6.35 -6.77
N ALA A 20 25.18 6.89 -5.58
CA ALA A 20 25.33 6.18 -4.31
C ALA A 20 24.03 5.43 -3.95
N GLY A 21 23.86 4.20 -4.46
CA GLY A 21 22.73 3.35 -4.03
C GLY A 21 22.40 2.12 -4.86
N ALA A 22 23.06 1.91 -5.99
CA ALA A 22 22.90 0.70 -6.79
C ALA A 22 24.04 -0.32 -6.52
N GLU A 23 24.19 -0.78 -5.29
CA GLU A 23 25.01 -1.96 -4.98
C GLU A 23 24.21 -3.23 -5.31
N GLY A 24 24.16 -3.56 -6.58
CA GLY A 24 23.82 -4.91 -7.07
C GLY A 24 25.12 -5.71 -7.20
N SER A 25 25.16 -6.91 -6.63
CA SER A 25 26.25 -7.90 -6.63
C SER A 25 27.16 -7.81 -7.86
N ALA A 26 28.39 -7.37 -7.65
CA ALA A 26 29.44 -7.43 -8.65
C ALA A 26 29.92 -8.88 -8.78
N ASP A 27 29.61 -9.50 -9.92
CA ASP A 27 30.45 -10.54 -10.46
C ASP A 27 31.55 -9.83 -11.27
N ASP A 28 32.80 -9.99 -10.82
CA ASP A 28 34.01 -9.41 -11.44
C ASP A 28 34.24 -9.99 -12.83
N SER A 29 33.74 -9.31 -13.86
CA SER A 29 34.31 -9.36 -15.20
C SER A 29 34.04 -8.02 -15.90
N CYS A 30 34.73 -6.98 -15.44
CA CYS A 30 34.72 -5.66 -16.09
C CYS A 30 35.60 -5.72 -17.36
N GLY A 31 34.98 -6.13 -18.46
CA GLY A 31 35.46 -5.78 -19.79
C GLY A 31 35.15 -4.30 -20.02
N SER A 32 36.17 -3.51 -20.33
CA SER A 32 36.11 -2.11 -20.73
C SER A 32 35.38 -1.97 -22.07
N ASP A 33 34.08 -2.19 -22.11
CA ASP A 33 33.25 -1.83 -23.27
C ASP A 33 32.68 -0.44 -23.04
N SER A 34 33.06 0.46 -23.90
CA SER A 34 32.57 1.84 -24.04
C SER A 34 31.04 1.86 -23.93
N TYR A 35 30.51 2.32 -22.78
CA TYR A 35 29.12 2.73 -22.66
C TYR A 35 28.89 3.88 -23.65
N SER A 36 28.39 3.56 -24.82
CA SER A 36 27.90 4.55 -25.75
C SER A 36 26.80 5.33 -25.03
N LYS A 37 26.99 6.64 -24.86
CA LYS A 37 25.98 7.59 -24.35
C LYS A 37 24.70 7.34 -25.11
N SER A 38 23.74 6.61 -24.54
CA SER A 38 22.44 6.39 -25.15
C SER A 38 21.62 7.68 -24.95
N SER A 39 21.72 8.60 -25.93
CA SER A 39 20.86 9.77 -25.96
C SER A 39 19.40 9.32 -25.90
N GLY A 40 18.63 9.90 -24.97
CA GLY A 40 17.21 9.59 -24.81
C GLY A 40 16.87 8.53 -23.74
N SER A 41 17.79 8.06 -22.91
CA SER A 41 17.46 7.29 -21.72
C SER A 41 16.89 8.17 -20.62
N VAL A 42 15.94 7.61 -19.84
CA VAL A 42 15.32 8.28 -18.67
C VAL A 42 15.45 7.42 -17.42
N VAL A 43 15.47 8.06 -16.27
CA VAL A 43 15.41 7.42 -14.95
C VAL A 43 14.02 7.61 -14.40
N CYS A 44 13.30 6.51 -14.15
CA CYS A 44 12.00 6.54 -13.51
C CYS A 44 12.17 6.72 -12.00
N ARG A 45 11.54 7.75 -11.43
CA ARG A 45 11.61 8.13 -10.01
C ARG A 45 10.36 7.74 -9.21
N LEU A 46 9.47 6.96 -9.80
CA LEU A 46 8.19 6.61 -9.17
C LEU A 46 8.36 5.63 -8.01
N CYS A 47 9.15 4.59 -8.19
CA CYS A 47 9.37 3.57 -7.17
C CYS A 47 10.84 3.27 -7.01
N SER A 48 11.20 2.63 -5.90
CA SER A 48 12.58 2.41 -5.47
C SER A 48 13.35 1.37 -6.31
N HIS A 49 12.78 0.91 -7.44
CA HIS A 49 13.56 0.22 -8.47
C HIS A 49 14.45 1.17 -9.26
N GLY A 50 14.11 2.47 -9.36
CA GLY A 50 14.95 3.46 -10.01
C GLY A 50 15.32 3.10 -11.45
N CYS A 51 14.38 2.56 -12.24
CA CYS A 51 14.66 1.99 -13.56
C CYS A 51 15.29 2.99 -14.51
N VAL A 52 16.47 2.66 -15.06
CA VAL A 52 17.04 3.35 -16.23
C VAL A 52 16.44 2.73 -17.49
N ILE A 53 15.63 3.50 -18.20
CA ILE A 53 14.83 3.02 -19.34
C ILE A 53 15.36 3.66 -20.63
N LYS A 54 15.87 2.83 -21.55
CA LYS A 54 16.32 3.28 -22.88
C LYS A 54 15.11 3.67 -23.74
N SER A 55 15.33 4.53 -24.75
CA SER A 55 14.29 4.83 -25.74
C SER A 55 13.75 3.54 -26.38
N GLY A 56 12.41 3.43 -26.48
CA GLY A 56 11.70 2.24 -26.91
C GLY A 56 11.57 1.13 -25.86
N GLY A 57 12.10 1.33 -24.63
CA GLY A 57 12.07 0.34 -23.55
C GLY A 57 11.02 0.62 -22.48
N TYR A 58 10.87 -0.35 -21.59
CA TYR A 58 9.97 -0.34 -20.43
C TYR A 58 10.74 -0.45 -19.12
N GLY A 59 10.16 0.10 -18.05
CA GLY A 59 10.56 -0.19 -16.68
C GLY A 59 10.20 -1.63 -16.28
N ILE A 60 10.74 -2.10 -15.14
CA ILE A 60 10.52 -3.47 -14.62
C ILE A 60 9.02 -3.80 -14.41
N CYS A 61 8.18 -2.80 -14.17
CA CYS A 61 6.73 -2.95 -14.03
C CYS A 61 6.00 -3.21 -15.36
N GLY A 62 6.66 -2.98 -16.52
CA GLY A 62 6.09 -3.16 -17.86
C GLY A 62 5.04 -2.12 -18.26
N LEU A 63 4.89 -1.02 -17.51
CA LEU A 63 3.84 0.00 -17.71
C LEU A 63 4.39 1.41 -17.90
N ARG A 64 5.67 1.63 -17.59
CA ARG A 64 6.38 2.89 -17.82
C ARG A 64 7.23 2.74 -19.07
N TYR A 65 6.85 3.42 -20.13
CA TYR A 65 7.45 3.34 -21.47
C TYR A 65 8.19 4.63 -21.81
N ASN A 66 9.46 4.49 -22.22
CA ASN A 66 10.24 5.63 -22.69
C ASN A 66 10.12 5.76 -24.22
N LYS A 67 9.56 6.86 -24.69
CA LYS A 67 9.55 7.23 -26.10
C LYS A 67 10.41 8.47 -26.28
N ASP A 68 11.57 8.30 -26.89
CA ASP A 68 12.50 9.37 -27.30
C ASP A 68 12.87 10.36 -26.18
N GLY A 69 13.07 9.85 -24.96
CA GLY A 69 13.45 10.66 -23.79
C GLY A 69 12.27 11.22 -23.01
N VAL A 70 11.04 10.81 -23.34
CA VAL A 70 9.82 11.12 -22.58
C VAL A 70 9.24 9.83 -22.01
N LEU A 71 9.01 9.80 -20.71
CA LEU A 71 8.42 8.64 -20.03
C LEU A 71 6.88 8.74 -20.04
N TYR A 72 6.22 7.65 -20.37
CA TYR A 72 4.76 7.56 -20.41
C TYR A 72 4.22 6.50 -19.46
N ALA A 73 3.05 6.78 -18.85
CA ALA A 73 2.21 5.83 -18.14
C ALA A 73 1.19 5.24 -19.10
N GLU A 74 1.39 4.01 -19.56
CA GLU A 74 0.52 3.38 -20.56
C GLU A 74 -0.81 2.87 -19.99
N ASN A 75 -0.85 2.68 -18.68
CA ASN A 75 -2.06 2.24 -17.96
C ASN A 75 -2.98 3.38 -17.51
N TYR A 76 -2.67 4.64 -17.82
CA TYR A 76 -3.53 5.77 -17.45
C TYR A 76 -4.95 5.60 -17.98
N GLY A 77 -5.94 5.69 -17.07
CA GLY A 77 -7.36 5.53 -17.42
C GLY A 77 -7.77 4.12 -17.84
N ARG A 78 -6.93 3.10 -17.61
CA ARG A 78 -7.21 1.71 -17.98
C ARG A 78 -7.46 0.88 -16.72
N VAL A 79 -8.67 0.37 -16.58
CA VAL A 79 -9.18 -0.28 -15.36
C VAL A 79 -9.42 -1.77 -15.61
N ALA A 80 -8.93 -2.60 -14.71
CA ALA A 80 -9.18 -4.04 -14.68
C ALA A 80 -10.33 -4.41 -13.76
N VAL A 81 -10.48 -3.68 -12.64
CA VAL A 81 -11.46 -3.98 -11.59
C VAL A 81 -12.11 -2.71 -11.11
N GLU A 82 -13.44 -2.69 -11.12
CA GLU A 82 -14.27 -1.70 -10.42
C GLU A 82 -15.21 -2.43 -9.46
N ALA A 83 -15.30 -1.98 -8.22
CA ALA A 83 -16.21 -2.54 -7.23
C ALA A 83 -16.64 -1.52 -6.18
N VAL A 84 -17.81 -1.73 -5.59
CA VAL A 84 -18.21 -1.03 -4.37
C VAL A 84 -18.05 -1.99 -3.21
N ASP A 85 -17.11 -1.69 -2.33
CA ASP A 85 -16.76 -2.52 -1.20
C ASP A 85 -17.09 -1.85 0.14
N PRO A 86 -17.29 -2.57 1.24
CA PRO A 86 -17.14 -2.01 2.57
C PRO A 86 -15.67 -1.65 2.83
N ILE A 87 -15.44 -0.55 3.56
CA ILE A 87 -14.08 -0.07 3.83
C ILE A 87 -13.25 -1.07 4.64
N GLU A 88 -13.90 -1.85 5.50
CA GLU A 88 -13.29 -2.91 6.30
C GLU A 88 -12.63 -4.01 5.44
N LYS A 89 -13.06 -4.18 4.18
CA LYS A 89 -12.43 -5.10 3.23
C LYS A 89 -11.04 -4.62 2.78
N LYS A 90 -10.69 -3.34 3.01
CA LYS A 90 -9.38 -2.76 2.66
C LYS A 90 -8.30 -2.92 3.72
N PRO A 91 -8.44 -3.67 4.72
CA PRO A 91 -8.41 -3.50 6.17
C PRO A 91 -8.10 -2.05 6.58
N LEU A 92 -9.15 -1.23 6.63
CA LEU A 92 -9.15 0.11 7.20
C LEU A 92 -10.21 0.15 8.29
N TYR A 93 -9.76 0.17 9.55
CA TYR A 93 -10.62 0.04 10.72
C TYR A 93 -10.78 1.34 11.50
N HIS A 94 -9.85 2.27 11.33
CA HIS A 94 -9.89 3.60 11.95
C HIS A 94 -10.15 4.72 10.94
N PHE A 95 -10.16 4.43 9.66
CA PHE A 95 -10.50 5.38 8.60
C PHE A 95 -11.92 5.13 8.09
N MET A 96 -12.84 6.07 8.37
CA MET A 96 -14.24 6.06 7.90
C MET A 96 -14.99 4.73 8.12
N PRO A 97 -14.89 4.09 9.31
CA PRO A 97 -15.46 2.77 9.53
C PRO A 97 -16.97 2.72 9.22
N GLY A 98 -17.39 1.62 8.56
CA GLY A 98 -18.78 1.39 8.16
C GLY A 98 -19.21 2.08 6.88
N THR A 99 -18.31 2.75 6.17
CA THR A 99 -18.63 3.42 4.90
C THR A 99 -18.42 2.48 3.70
N ARG A 100 -18.97 2.89 2.56
CA ARG A 100 -18.73 2.26 1.26
C ARG A 100 -17.58 2.97 0.58
N VAL A 101 -16.72 2.21 -0.09
CA VAL A 101 -15.59 2.69 -0.86
C VAL A 101 -15.71 2.24 -2.31
N TYR A 102 -15.51 3.15 -3.25
CA TYR A 102 -15.40 2.83 -4.67
C TYR A 102 -13.98 2.37 -4.96
N SER A 103 -13.83 1.10 -5.29
CA SER A 103 -12.53 0.42 -5.42
C SER A 103 -12.14 0.30 -6.87
N LEU A 104 -10.95 0.78 -7.21
CA LEU A 104 -10.37 0.74 -8.54
C LEU A 104 -9.08 -0.06 -8.54
N GLY A 105 -8.91 -0.95 -9.51
CA GLY A 105 -7.70 -1.70 -9.76
C GLY A 105 -7.28 -1.69 -11.22
N GLY A 106 -5.99 -1.53 -11.47
CA GLY A 106 -5.38 -1.64 -12.78
C GLY A 106 -4.72 -2.99 -13.01
N VAL A 107 -3.70 -3.00 -13.85
CA VAL A 107 -2.82 -4.15 -14.07
C VAL A 107 -1.38 -3.84 -13.69
N GLY A 108 -0.57 -4.87 -13.49
CA GLY A 108 0.83 -4.78 -13.17
C GLY A 108 1.11 -4.50 -11.69
N CYS A 109 2.33 -4.77 -11.29
CA CYS A 109 2.89 -4.47 -9.98
C CYS A 109 4.40 -4.25 -10.11
N ASN A 110 4.98 -3.44 -9.26
CA ASN A 110 6.43 -3.31 -9.13
C ASN A 110 7.06 -4.45 -8.32
N PHE A 111 6.25 -5.29 -7.67
CA PHE A 111 6.69 -6.53 -7.00
C PHE A 111 6.28 -7.79 -7.79
N ARG A 112 6.93 -8.91 -7.43
CA ARG A 112 6.65 -10.27 -7.96
C ARG A 112 6.39 -11.24 -6.80
N CYS A 113 5.49 -10.83 -5.88
CA CYS A 113 5.20 -11.60 -4.67
C CYS A 113 4.68 -13.00 -5.01
N ARG A 114 5.38 -14.02 -4.52
CA ARG A 114 5.04 -15.44 -4.74
C ARG A 114 3.73 -15.87 -4.07
N HIS A 115 3.21 -15.06 -3.13
CA HIS A 115 1.95 -15.24 -2.40
C HIS A 115 0.83 -14.31 -2.89
N CYS A 116 0.94 -13.76 -4.09
CA CYS A 116 0.01 -12.74 -4.55
C CYS A 116 -1.38 -13.32 -4.81
N GLN A 117 -2.39 -12.87 -4.06
CA GLN A 117 -3.79 -13.27 -4.25
C GLN A 117 -4.42 -12.66 -5.52
N ASN A 118 -3.86 -11.55 -6.01
CA ASN A 118 -4.32 -10.86 -7.22
C ASN A 118 -3.31 -11.04 -8.37
N TRP A 119 -2.62 -12.18 -8.44
CA TRP A 119 -1.55 -12.42 -9.41
C TRP A 119 -2.02 -12.29 -10.86
N GLU A 120 -3.27 -12.63 -11.16
CA GLU A 120 -3.83 -12.56 -12.52
C GLU A 120 -3.77 -11.14 -13.10
N ILE A 121 -4.02 -10.11 -12.29
CA ILE A 121 -3.91 -8.71 -12.70
C ILE A 121 -2.55 -8.10 -12.35
N SER A 122 -1.92 -8.53 -11.26
CA SER A 122 -0.65 -7.95 -10.78
C SER A 122 0.57 -8.41 -11.60
N GLN A 123 0.53 -9.62 -12.18
CA GLN A 123 1.62 -10.16 -12.98
C GLN A 123 1.35 -10.03 -14.49
N CYS A 124 0.28 -9.33 -14.86
CA CYS A 124 -0.11 -9.06 -16.24
C CYS A 124 0.17 -7.60 -16.59
N THR A 125 0.62 -7.36 -17.82
CA THR A 125 0.76 -6.01 -18.40
C THR A 125 -0.11 -5.85 -19.65
N ALA A 126 -0.82 -6.92 -20.05
CA ALA A 126 -1.65 -6.92 -21.25
C ALA A 126 -2.89 -6.03 -21.08
N ALA A 127 -3.01 -5.07 -21.96
CA ALA A 127 -4.01 -4.03 -21.90
C ALA A 127 -5.36 -4.42 -22.57
N ASP A 128 -5.46 -5.58 -23.18
CA ASP A 128 -6.58 -5.92 -24.09
C ASP A 128 -7.90 -6.22 -23.35
N SER A 129 -7.84 -6.57 -22.06
CA SER A 129 -9.01 -6.81 -21.21
C SER A 129 -9.47 -5.58 -20.40
N LEU A 130 -8.78 -4.45 -20.57
CA LEU A 130 -9.02 -3.25 -19.77
C LEU A 130 -10.05 -2.35 -20.44
N HIS A 131 -10.97 -1.84 -19.63
CA HIS A 131 -11.88 -0.79 -20.11
C HIS A 131 -11.34 0.61 -19.78
N GLY A 132 -11.77 1.59 -20.58
CA GLY A 132 -11.41 2.99 -20.37
C GLY A 132 -12.28 3.63 -19.29
N LEU A 133 -11.66 4.34 -18.36
CA LEU A 133 -12.34 5.15 -17.35
C LEU A 133 -11.68 6.53 -17.26
N SER A 134 -12.46 7.61 -17.38
CA SER A 134 -11.92 8.94 -17.14
C SER A 134 -11.96 9.28 -15.63
N PRO A 135 -11.10 10.20 -15.15
CA PRO A 135 -11.15 10.66 -13.76
C PRO A 135 -12.53 11.17 -13.34
N GLN A 136 -13.18 11.99 -14.21
CA GLN A 136 -14.51 12.51 -13.98
C GLN A 136 -15.56 11.40 -13.82
N LYS A 137 -15.46 10.35 -14.66
CA LYS A 137 -16.41 9.23 -14.59
C LYS A 137 -16.19 8.38 -13.36
N ALA A 138 -14.95 8.21 -12.90
CA ALA A 138 -14.63 7.51 -11.65
C ALA A 138 -15.26 8.21 -10.45
N VAL A 139 -15.10 9.52 -10.35
CA VAL A 139 -15.69 10.35 -9.28
C VAL A 139 -17.22 10.32 -9.34
N PHE A 140 -17.79 10.53 -10.53
CA PHE A 140 -19.23 10.43 -10.76
C PHE A 140 -19.79 9.08 -10.29
N ASN A 141 -19.14 7.97 -10.63
CA ASN A 141 -19.56 6.63 -10.21
C ASN A 141 -19.51 6.47 -8.68
N ALA A 142 -18.46 6.99 -8.03
CA ALA A 142 -18.34 6.95 -6.58
C ALA A 142 -19.49 7.69 -5.88
N VAL A 143 -19.83 8.89 -6.35
CA VAL A 143 -20.96 9.69 -5.85
C VAL A 143 -22.30 8.98 -6.07
N GLU A 144 -22.57 8.50 -7.28
CA GLU A 144 -23.80 7.75 -7.62
C GLU A 144 -24.01 6.52 -6.75
N HIS A 145 -22.92 5.82 -6.41
CA HIS A 145 -22.96 4.66 -5.53
C HIS A 145 -22.93 5.03 -4.03
N ARG A 146 -22.98 6.33 -3.70
CA ARG A 146 -22.93 6.84 -2.31
C ARG A 146 -21.73 6.29 -1.53
N CYS A 147 -20.58 6.25 -2.17
CA CYS A 147 -19.31 5.93 -1.51
C CYS A 147 -18.79 7.16 -0.78
N GLY A 148 -18.19 6.98 0.38
CA GLY A 148 -17.51 8.07 1.10
C GLY A 148 -16.08 8.31 0.61
N SER A 149 -15.53 7.35 -0.14
CA SER A 149 -14.15 7.39 -0.61
C SER A 149 -13.92 6.61 -1.89
N ILE A 150 -12.78 6.88 -2.55
CA ILE A 150 -12.25 6.10 -3.67
C ILE A 150 -10.94 5.43 -3.23
N ALA A 151 -10.81 4.13 -3.44
CA ALA A 151 -9.59 3.38 -3.15
C ALA A 151 -8.92 2.88 -4.41
N PHE A 152 -7.64 3.18 -4.55
CA PHE A 152 -6.74 2.58 -5.52
C PHE A 152 -6.15 1.32 -4.88
N THR A 153 -6.50 0.13 -5.41
CA THR A 153 -6.32 -1.14 -4.69
C THR A 153 -6.18 -2.34 -5.64
N TYR A 154 -6.15 -3.56 -5.08
CA TYR A 154 -6.04 -4.87 -5.73
C TYR A 154 -4.65 -5.20 -6.28
N ASN A 155 -4.05 -4.36 -7.11
CA ASN A 155 -2.66 -4.42 -7.54
C ASN A 155 -1.84 -3.31 -6.85
N GLU A 156 -0.82 -2.74 -7.52
CA GLU A 156 -0.05 -1.63 -6.94
C GLU A 156 -0.50 -0.28 -7.51
N PRO A 157 -1.14 0.58 -6.68
CA PRO A 157 -1.64 1.88 -7.13
C PRO A 157 -0.54 2.87 -7.54
N ALA A 158 0.69 2.72 -7.04
CA ALA A 158 1.80 3.58 -7.46
C ALA A 158 1.97 3.61 -8.98
N LEU A 159 1.71 2.49 -9.66
CA LEU A 159 1.83 2.43 -11.13
C LEU A 159 0.77 3.26 -11.85
N TRP A 160 -0.25 3.71 -11.15
CA TRP A 160 -1.32 4.59 -11.61
C TRP A 160 -1.20 6.02 -11.08
N HIS A 161 -0.02 6.40 -10.67
CA HIS A 161 0.23 7.65 -9.94
C HIS A 161 -0.49 8.85 -10.54
N GLU A 162 -0.33 9.12 -11.84
CA GLU A 162 -0.94 10.25 -12.55
C GLU A 162 -2.47 10.16 -12.54
N PHE A 163 -3.00 8.97 -12.77
CA PHE A 163 -4.45 8.74 -12.76
C PHE A 163 -5.05 8.89 -11.37
N ALA A 164 -4.31 8.45 -10.35
CA ALA A 164 -4.72 8.61 -8.96
C ALA A 164 -4.69 10.07 -8.50
N VAL A 165 -3.71 10.85 -8.94
CA VAL A 165 -3.63 12.30 -8.68
C VAL A 165 -4.81 13.03 -9.31
N ASP A 166 -5.12 12.75 -10.58
CA ASP A 166 -6.24 13.40 -11.27
C ASP A 166 -7.59 13.04 -10.64
N ILE A 167 -7.80 11.75 -10.30
CA ILE A 167 -9.03 11.33 -9.59
C ILE A 167 -9.09 11.96 -8.21
N GLY A 168 -7.98 11.95 -7.44
CA GLY A 168 -7.95 12.45 -6.07
C GLY A 168 -8.27 13.94 -6.00
N THR A 169 -7.75 14.71 -6.93
CA THR A 169 -8.07 16.14 -7.05
C THR A 169 -9.57 16.36 -7.22
N LEU A 170 -10.19 15.67 -8.19
CA LEU A 170 -11.62 15.78 -8.43
C LEU A 170 -12.48 15.19 -7.32
N ALA A 171 -12.01 14.12 -6.67
CA ALA A 171 -12.71 13.48 -5.55
C ALA A 171 -12.84 14.44 -4.36
N HIS A 172 -11.80 15.20 -4.06
CA HIS A 172 -11.83 16.20 -2.99
C HIS A 172 -12.78 17.37 -3.28
N GLU A 173 -12.92 17.78 -4.55
CA GLU A 173 -13.91 18.79 -4.96
C GLU A 173 -15.35 18.32 -4.67
N GLU A 174 -15.61 17.02 -4.75
CA GLU A 174 -16.91 16.39 -4.42
C GLU A 174 -17.02 15.93 -2.95
N GLY A 175 -16.02 16.24 -2.10
CA GLY A 175 -15.99 15.88 -0.68
C GLY A 175 -15.71 14.42 -0.39
N LEU A 176 -15.26 13.65 -1.39
CA LEU A 176 -14.84 12.27 -1.22
C LEU A 176 -13.41 12.19 -0.69
N LYS A 177 -13.11 11.14 0.09
CA LYS A 177 -11.76 10.81 0.52
C LYS A 177 -11.08 9.84 -0.44
N THR A 178 -9.74 9.78 -0.37
CA THR A 178 -8.93 8.93 -1.25
C THR A 178 -8.00 8.03 -0.47
N ILE A 179 -7.81 6.82 -0.97
CA ILE A 179 -7.11 5.75 -0.26
C ILE A 179 -6.12 5.04 -1.19
N TYR A 180 -4.86 4.92 -0.76
CA TYR A 180 -3.91 3.96 -1.32
C TYR A 180 -3.92 2.66 -0.50
N VAL A 181 -4.09 1.53 -1.20
CA VAL A 181 -3.86 0.18 -0.66
C VAL A 181 -2.63 -0.35 -1.38
N THR A 182 -1.45 -0.16 -0.80
CA THR A 182 -0.17 -0.23 -1.48
C THR A 182 0.82 -1.17 -0.80
N ASN A 183 1.81 -1.64 -1.56
CA ASN A 183 2.96 -2.35 -1.03
C ASN A 183 4.05 -1.40 -0.47
N GLY A 184 3.85 -0.09 -0.60
CA GLY A 184 4.73 0.94 -0.06
C GLY A 184 6.09 1.09 -0.79
N TYR A 185 6.33 0.43 -1.91
CA TYR A 185 7.63 0.51 -2.60
C TYR A 185 7.74 1.73 -3.52
N LEU A 186 7.36 2.90 -2.99
CA LEU A 186 7.47 4.20 -3.64
C LEU A 186 8.79 4.89 -3.24
N THR A 187 9.20 5.89 -4.03
CA THR A 187 10.19 6.87 -3.57
C THR A 187 9.51 7.88 -2.65
N GLU A 188 10.30 8.57 -1.82
CA GLU A 188 9.79 9.67 -1.00
C GLU A 188 9.22 10.80 -1.88
N ASP A 189 9.86 11.12 -3.01
CA ASP A 189 9.35 12.10 -3.98
C ASP A 189 7.94 11.74 -4.46
N ALA A 190 7.70 10.45 -4.74
CA ALA A 190 6.37 9.99 -5.14
C ALA A 190 5.34 10.11 -4.01
N VAL A 191 5.73 9.88 -2.77
CA VAL A 191 4.86 10.09 -1.61
C VAL A 191 4.57 11.58 -1.39
N PHE A 192 5.57 12.45 -1.53
CA PHE A 192 5.38 13.91 -1.41
C PHE A 192 4.46 14.47 -2.51
N ASP A 193 4.52 13.95 -3.73
CA ASP A 193 3.61 14.34 -4.84
C ASP A 193 2.14 13.93 -4.56
N LEU A 194 1.91 12.98 -3.66
CA LEU A 194 0.58 12.55 -3.20
C LEU A 194 0.05 13.36 -2.00
N LYS A 195 0.85 14.27 -1.43
CA LYS A 195 0.45 15.07 -0.28
C LYS A 195 -0.78 15.92 -0.60
N GLY A 196 -1.81 15.82 0.23
CA GLY A 196 -3.08 16.51 0.02
C GLY A 196 -3.94 15.92 -1.11
N ILE A 197 -3.50 14.80 -1.72
CA ILE A 197 -4.25 14.04 -2.71
C ILE A 197 -4.72 12.71 -2.13
N ILE A 198 -3.89 12.04 -1.33
CA ILE A 198 -4.24 10.79 -0.66
C ILE A 198 -4.44 11.04 0.83
N ASP A 199 -5.63 10.67 1.34
CA ASP A 199 -6.02 10.85 2.75
C ASP A 199 -5.59 9.67 3.63
N ALA A 200 -5.61 8.45 3.08
CA ALA A 200 -5.21 7.25 3.81
C ALA A 200 -4.21 6.40 3.01
N PHE A 201 -3.14 6.00 3.66
CA PHE A 201 -2.09 5.13 3.14
C PHE A 201 -2.09 3.83 3.93
N ARG A 202 -2.82 2.84 3.40
CA ARG A 202 -2.87 1.50 3.97
C ARG A 202 -1.77 0.68 3.33
N VAL A 203 -0.74 0.36 4.10
CA VAL A 203 0.50 -0.25 3.61
C VAL A 203 0.64 -1.71 4.00
N ASP A 204 1.04 -2.55 3.05
CA ASP A 204 1.47 -3.92 3.32
C ASP A 204 2.96 -3.93 3.66
N ILE A 205 3.34 -3.98 4.94
CA ILE A 205 4.70 -4.35 5.35
C ILE A 205 4.72 -5.88 5.43
N LYS A 206 5.26 -6.51 4.38
CA LYS A 206 5.07 -7.95 4.15
C LYS A 206 5.91 -8.84 5.03
N ALA A 207 7.05 -8.34 5.51
CA ALA A 207 7.97 -8.97 6.44
C ALA A 207 8.88 -7.89 7.05
N PHE A 208 9.55 -8.17 8.16
CA PHE A 208 10.60 -7.28 8.69
C PHE A 208 11.99 -7.85 8.43
N ASP A 209 12.15 -8.48 7.26
CA ASP A 209 13.37 -9.13 6.77
C ASP A 209 13.64 -8.77 5.30
N ASP A 210 14.83 -8.21 5.00
CA ASP A 210 15.20 -7.84 3.63
C ASP A 210 15.40 -9.07 2.74
N GLY A 211 15.79 -10.20 3.32
CA GLY A 211 15.93 -11.47 2.60
C GLY A 211 14.58 -11.98 2.08
N PHE A 212 13.51 -11.84 2.88
CA PHE A 212 12.15 -12.12 2.45
C PHE A 212 11.75 -11.22 1.28
N TYR A 213 11.97 -9.90 1.42
CA TYR A 213 11.64 -8.96 0.35
C TYR A 213 12.35 -9.29 -0.96
N ARG A 214 13.65 -9.60 -0.91
CA ARG A 214 14.41 -9.96 -2.12
C ARG A 214 13.94 -11.27 -2.76
N LYS A 215 13.71 -12.31 -1.95
CA LYS A 215 13.43 -13.67 -2.45
C LYS A 215 11.95 -13.92 -2.76
N VAL A 216 11.04 -13.28 -2.02
CA VAL A 216 9.60 -13.55 -2.09
C VAL A 216 8.84 -12.44 -2.80
N CYS A 217 9.27 -11.19 -2.66
CA CYS A 217 8.56 -10.03 -3.22
C CYS A 217 9.25 -9.43 -4.44
N GLY A 218 10.57 -9.56 -4.57
CA GLY A 218 11.36 -8.94 -5.63
C GLY A 218 11.65 -7.45 -5.37
N GLY A 219 11.87 -7.07 -4.11
CA GLY A 219 12.17 -5.71 -3.68
C GLY A 219 13.08 -5.67 -2.45
N ARG A 220 13.04 -4.59 -1.68
CA ARG A 220 13.79 -4.38 -0.44
C ARG A 220 12.88 -3.84 0.65
N LEU A 221 13.18 -4.11 1.93
CA LEU A 221 12.41 -3.64 3.07
C LEU A 221 12.53 -2.13 3.27
N GLN A 222 13.74 -1.59 3.32
CA GLN A 222 13.99 -0.19 3.72
C GLN A 222 13.15 0.82 2.93
N PRO A 223 13.02 0.76 1.59
CA PRO A 223 12.18 1.70 0.86
C PRO A 223 10.69 1.68 1.26
N VAL A 224 10.19 0.53 1.71
CA VAL A 224 8.79 0.44 2.20
C VAL A 224 8.65 1.17 3.53
N LEU A 225 9.64 1.04 4.41
CA LEU A 225 9.69 1.74 5.68
C LEU A 225 9.79 3.25 5.48
N ASP A 226 10.70 3.70 4.61
CA ASP A 226 10.93 5.13 4.30
C ASP A 226 9.66 5.78 3.73
N SER A 227 9.03 5.15 2.74
CA SER A 227 7.79 5.65 2.15
C SER A 227 6.62 5.69 3.14
N THR A 228 6.55 4.74 4.08
CA THR A 228 5.52 4.72 5.12
C THR A 228 5.71 5.87 6.10
N ALA A 229 6.94 6.14 6.51
CA ALA A 229 7.27 7.29 7.36
C ALA A 229 6.97 8.60 6.63
N ALA A 230 7.39 8.74 5.36
CA ALA A 230 7.10 9.91 4.55
C ALA A 230 5.58 10.16 4.38
N ALA A 231 4.78 9.10 4.21
CA ALA A 231 3.32 9.22 4.12
C ALA A 231 2.70 9.75 5.42
N LYS A 232 3.21 9.31 6.59
CA LYS A 232 2.83 9.87 7.88
C LYS A 232 3.19 11.35 7.98
N ASP A 233 4.41 11.73 7.58
CA ASP A 233 4.89 13.12 7.64
C ASP A 233 4.10 14.03 6.67
N CYS A 234 3.55 13.46 5.60
CA CYS A 234 2.59 14.13 4.72
C CYS A 234 1.19 14.32 5.34
N GLY A 235 0.93 13.74 6.52
CA GLY A 235 -0.35 13.83 7.22
C GLY A 235 -1.40 12.81 6.77
N MET A 236 -1.01 11.79 6.03
CA MET A 236 -1.92 10.70 5.64
C MET A 236 -2.25 9.80 6.84
N HIS A 237 -3.48 9.30 6.91
CA HIS A 237 -3.83 8.26 7.88
C HIS A 237 -3.14 6.95 7.52
N ILE A 238 -2.43 6.34 8.47
CA ILE A 238 -1.68 5.10 8.25
C ILE A 238 -2.37 3.93 8.94
N GLU A 239 -2.60 2.84 8.20
CA GLU A 239 -2.87 1.51 8.77
C GLU A 239 -1.92 0.49 8.14
N VAL A 240 -1.28 -0.33 8.97
CA VAL A 240 -0.30 -1.32 8.54
C VAL A 240 -0.95 -2.69 8.45
N VAL A 241 -0.66 -3.43 7.39
CA VAL A 241 -1.06 -4.84 7.25
C VAL A 241 0.17 -5.71 7.10
N ASN A 242 0.20 -6.78 7.88
CA ASN A 242 1.20 -7.84 7.76
C ASN A 242 0.49 -9.18 7.52
N LEU A 243 0.70 -9.76 6.34
CA LEU A 243 0.23 -11.10 6.02
C LEU A 243 1.23 -12.12 6.59
N ILE A 244 0.85 -12.83 7.64
CA ILE A 244 1.74 -13.81 8.26
C ILE A 244 1.71 -15.11 7.47
N ILE A 245 2.88 -15.51 6.96
CA ILE A 245 3.09 -16.72 6.16
C ILE A 245 3.94 -17.71 6.95
N PRO A 246 3.41 -18.90 7.28
CA PRO A 246 4.13 -19.87 8.09
C PRO A 246 5.52 -20.17 7.55
N THR A 247 6.52 -20.20 8.43
CA THR A 247 7.94 -20.46 8.17
C THR A 247 8.71 -19.40 7.38
N LEU A 248 8.03 -18.36 6.89
CA LEU A 248 8.68 -17.32 6.08
C LEU A 248 8.83 -15.98 6.81
N ASN A 249 7.80 -15.54 7.56
CA ASN A 249 7.78 -14.28 8.30
C ASN A 249 6.97 -14.37 9.60
N ASP A 250 6.88 -15.57 10.20
CA ASP A 250 6.07 -15.84 11.40
C ASP A 250 6.89 -15.96 12.69
N SER A 251 8.18 -15.59 12.67
CA SER A 251 9.01 -15.62 13.87
C SER A 251 8.61 -14.50 14.84
N GLU A 252 8.58 -14.83 16.15
CA GLU A 252 8.22 -13.86 17.21
C GLU A 252 9.15 -12.65 17.25
N SER A 253 10.45 -12.86 16.96
CA SER A 253 11.44 -11.76 16.90
C SER A 253 11.14 -10.78 15.77
N GLU A 254 10.89 -11.28 14.57
CA GLU A 254 10.58 -10.45 13.41
C GLU A 254 9.27 -9.66 13.58
N ILE A 255 8.23 -10.33 14.11
CA ILE A 255 6.94 -9.67 14.41
C ILE A 255 7.15 -8.57 15.47
N ARG A 256 7.99 -8.80 16.48
CA ARG A 256 8.32 -7.81 17.52
C ARG A 256 9.06 -6.61 16.92
N GLU A 257 10.07 -6.85 16.09
CA GLU A 257 10.84 -5.78 15.41
C GLU A 257 9.92 -4.91 14.53
N LEU A 258 8.99 -5.53 13.78
CA LEU A 258 7.97 -4.81 13.03
C LEU A 258 7.11 -3.93 13.95
N CYS A 259 6.60 -4.49 15.04
CA CYS A 259 5.72 -3.76 15.97
C CYS A 259 6.46 -2.59 16.65
N GLU A 260 7.69 -2.80 17.08
CA GLU A 260 8.54 -1.77 17.68
C GLU A 260 8.85 -0.66 16.68
N TRP A 261 9.12 -1.02 15.42
CA TRP A 261 9.33 -0.03 14.37
C TRP A 261 8.06 0.81 14.11
N VAL A 262 6.89 0.17 14.00
CA VAL A 262 5.62 0.89 13.81
C VAL A 262 5.33 1.80 15.01
N CYS A 263 5.48 1.30 16.22
CA CYS A 263 5.26 2.07 17.44
C CYS A 263 6.15 3.32 17.49
N THR A 264 7.45 3.16 17.18
CA THR A 264 8.46 4.22 17.28
C THR A 264 8.36 5.24 16.15
N ASN A 265 8.21 4.79 14.90
CA ASN A 265 8.31 5.65 13.73
C ASN A 265 6.95 6.17 13.24
N ILE A 266 5.89 5.39 13.40
CA ILE A 266 4.54 5.79 12.98
C ILE A 266 3.70 6.24 14.17
N GLY A 267 3.77 5.53 15.29
CA GLY A 267 3.13 5.90 16.56
C GLY A 267 2.30 4.77 17.14
N GLU A 268 2.15 4.78 18.47
CA GLU A 268 1.44 3.75 19.25
C GLU A 268 -0.04 3.57 18.86
N ASN A 269 -0.66 4.63 18.32
CA ASN A 269 -2.06 4.63 17.92
C ASN A 269 -2.29 4.10 16.48
N THR A 270 -1.25 3.67 15.78
CA THR A 270 -1.35 3.12 14.44
C THR A 270 -2.01 1.75 14.46
N PRO A 271 -3.12 1.54 13.74
CA PRO A 271 -3.70 0.21 13.60
C PRO A 271 -2.77 -0.71 12.81
N ILE A 272 -2.54 -1.92 13.36
CA ILE A 272 -1.79 -2.97 12.69
C ILE A 272 -2.66 -4.22 12.55
N HIS A 273 -2.71 -4.77 11.34
CA HIS A 273 -3.54 -5.91 11.00
C HIS A 273 -2.68 -7.12 10.67
N PHE A 274 -2.69 -8.15 11.52
CA PHE A 274 -2.10 -9.44 11.23
C PHE A 274 -3.13 -10.29 10.49
N THR A 275 -2.89 -10.54 9.20
CA THR A 275 -3.84 -11.25 8.36
C THR A 275 -3.42 -12.69 8.11
N ARG A 276 -4.40 -13.58 8.11
CA ARG A 276 -4.21 -15.01 7.88
C ARG A 276 -3.84 -15.25 6.42
N PHE A 277 -2.69 -15.88 6.17
CA PHE A 277 -2.32 -16.39 4.86
C PHE A 277 -3.18 -17.60 4.48
N HIS A 278 -3.55 -17.68 3.23
CA HIS A 278 -4.13 -18.85 2.58
C HIS A 278 -3.24 -19.22 1.38
N PRO A 279 -2.95 -20.53 1.15
CA PRO A 279 -2.17 -20.98 0.00
C PRO A 279 -2.72 -20.44 -1.33
N ASP A 280 -1.87 -19.76 -2.09
CA ASP A 280 -2.25 -19.18 -3.38
C ASP A 280 -1.01 -19.00 -4.27
N TYR A 281 -1.23 -18.84 -5.58
CA TYR A 281 -0.25 -18.58 -6.63
C TYR A 281 0.93 -19.57 -6.58
N GLU A 282 2.15 -19.12 -6.22
CA GLU A 282 3.34 -19.97 -6.14
C GLU A 282 3.58 -20.59 -4.75
N LEU A 283 2.88 -20.15 -3.71
CA LEU A 283 3.03 -20.67 -2.35
C LEU A 283 1.89 -21.62 -1.94
N THR A 284 1.52 -22.54 -2.83
CA THR A 284 0.46 -23.53 -2.59
C THR A 284 0.88 -24.67 -1.66
N SER A 285 2.18 -24.87 -1.44
CA SER A 285 2.72 -25.95 -0.58
C SER A 285 2.73 -25.62 0.90
N LEU A 286 2.58 -24.34 1.27
CA LEU A 286 2.55 -23.92 2.68
C LEU A 286 1.13 -24.01 3.23
N PRO A 287 0.96 -24.37 4.52
CA PRO A 287 -0.36 -24.38 5.15
C PRO A 287 -0.88 -22.95 5.37
N ALA A 288 -2.20 -22.81 5.53
CA ALA A 288 -2.77 -21.57 6.04
C ALA A 288 -2.24 -21.26 7.45
N THR A 289 -2.08 -19.98 7.78
CA THR A 289 -1.56 -19.56 9.09
C THR A 289 -2.43 -20.11 10.21
N PRO A 290 -1.85 -20.81 11.20
CA PRO A 290 -2.57 -21.24 12.39
C PRO A 290 -3.13 -20.03 13.17
N LEU A 291 -4.32 -20.18 13.76
CA LEU A 291 -4.92 -19.10 14.55
C LEU A 291 -4.01 -18.68 15.72
N GLY A 292 -3.40 -19.64 16.43
CA GLY A 292 -2.51 -19.35 17.54
C GLY A 292 -1.28 -18.49 17.16
N THR A 293 -0.78 -18.61 15.92
CA THR A 293 0.27 -17.71 15.40
C THR A 293 -0.21 -16.26 15.28
N LEU A 294 -1.45 -16.05 14.81
CA LEU A 294 -2.04 -14.72 14.73
C LEU A 294 -2.32 -14.13 16.11
N GLU A 295 -2.86 -14.94 17.05
CA GLU A 295 -3.10 -14.52 18.44
C GLU A 295 -1.79 -14.15 19.14
N LYS A 296 -0.71 -14.88 18.85
CA LYS A 296 0.63 -14.56 19.36
C LYS A 296 1.14 -13.23 18.81
N ALA A 297 0.98 -12.98 17.50
CA ALA A 297 1.34 -11.71 16.88
C ALA A 297 0.56 -10.53 17.48
N TYR A 298 -0.74 -10.72 17.74
CA TYR A 298 -1.58 -9.74 18.42
C TYR A 298 -1.03 -9.41 19.83
N SER A 299 -0.66 -10.43 20.61
CA SER A 299 -0.07 -10.23 21.94
C SER A 299 1.27 -9.50 21.87
N ILE A 300 2.15 -9.89 20.93
CA ILE A 300 3.44 -9.23 20.72
C ILE A 300 3.25 -7.74 20.38
N ALA A 301 2.27 -7.39 19.55
CA ALA A 301 1.98 -6.00 19.22
C ALA A 301 1.53 -5.20 20.46
N LYS A 302 0.69 -5.79 21.31
CA LYS A 302 0.30 -5.18 22.59
C LYS A 302 1.51 -4.99 23.53
N ASP A 303 2.36 -5.99 23.65
CA ASP A 303 3.57 -5.93 24.48
C ASP A 303 4.58 -4.89 23.95
N ALA A 304 4.62 -4.66 22.63
CA ALA A 304 5.43 -3.62 22.00
C ALA A 304 4.84 -2.20 22.11
N GLY A 305 3.66 -2.06 22.74
CA GLY A 305 3.02 -0.77 22.99
C GLY A 305 2.00 -0.32 21.96
N LEU A 306 1.71 -1.10 20.92
CA LEU A 306 0.68 -0.75 19.94
C LEU A 306 -0.71 -0.89 20.55
N ARG A 307 -1.51 0.17 20.48
CA ARG A 307 -2.81 0.25 21.12
C ARG A 307 -3.92 -0.47 20.33
N TYR A 308 -3.76 -0.62 18.99
CA TYR A 308 -4.80 -1.12 18.08
C TYR A 308 -4.30 -2.24 17.15
N PRO A 309 -3.88 -3.41 17.67
CA PRO A 309 -3.66 -4.58 16.85
C PRO A 309 -4.99 -5.25 16.49
N TYR A 310 -5.04 -5.83 15.28
CA TYR A 310 -6.19 -6.53 14.73
C TYR A 310 -5.80 -7.86 14.10
N LEU A 311 -6.77 -8.81 14.05
CA LEU A 311 -6.66 -10.05 13.31
C LEU A 311 -7.58 -10.01 12.08
N GLY A 312 -7.00 -10.25 10.90
CA GLY A 312 -7.71 -10.29 9.63
C GLY A 312 -7.82 -11.69 9.04
N ASN A 313 -8.79 -11.90 8.16
CA ASN A 313 -9.09 -13.19 7.53
C ASN A 313 -9.44 -14.32 8.53
N VAL A 314 -10.01 -13.96 9.69
CA VAL A 314 -10.45 -14.90 10.74
C VAL A 314 -11.90 -14.58 11.08
N ALA A 315 -12.82 -15.38 10.57
CA ALA A 315 -14.25 -15.15 10.79
C ALA A 315 -14.65 -15.32 12.26
N GLY A 316 -15.43 -14.37 12.80
CA GLY A 316 -16.02 -14.45 14.14
C GLY A 316 -15.03 -14.29 15.30
N HIS A 317 -13.78 -13.89 15.05
CA HIS A 317 -12.79 -13.69 16.09
C HIS A 317 -12.85 -12.27 16.68
N ALA A 318 -12.83 -12.15 18.02
CA ALA A 318 -12.88 -10.85 18.70
C ALA A 318 -11.68 -9.92 18.39
N GLY A 319 -10.58 -10.46 17.87
CA GLY A 319 -9.42 -9.69 17.41
C GLY A 319 -9.72 -8.79 16.20
N SER A 320 -10.89 -8.89 15.58
CA SER A 320 -11.35 -7.94 14.56
C SER A 320 -12.14 -6.76 15.14
N ASP A 321 -12.56 -6.84 16.41
CA ASP A 321 -13.31 -5.79 17.10
C ASP A 321 -12.37 -4.68 17.59
N THR A 322 -12.89 -3.46 17.72
CA THR A 322 -12.13 -2.36 18.33
C THR A 322 -12.51 -2.23 19.81
N PHE A 323 -11.52 -2.33 20.67
CA PHE A 323 -11.64 -2.13 22.10
C PHE A 323 -10.96 -0.83 22.55
N CYS A 324 -11.48 -0.22 23.60
CA CYS A 324 -10.81 0.89 24.25
C CYS A 324 -9.46 0.40 24.84
N PRO A 325 -8.33 1.04 24.48
CA PRO A 325 -7.02 0.59 24.96
C PRO A 325 -6.82 0.81 26.47
N GLU A 326 -7.59 1.75 27.08
CA GLU A 326 -7.46 2.07 28.50
C GLU A 326 -8.34 1.18 29.39
N CYS A 327 -9.61 0.97 29.01
CA CYS A 327 -10.57 0.28 29.90
C CYS A 327 -11.13 -1.03 29.34
N GLY A 328 -10.72 -1.46 28.14
CA GLY A 328 -11.17 -2.70 27.51
C GLY A 328 -12.63 -2.70 27.02
N THR A 329 -13.35 -1.57 27.10
CA THR A 329 -14.74 -1.49 26.60
C THR A 329 -14.77 -1.77 25.09
N LEU A 330 -15.70 -2.62 24.65
CA LEU A 330 -15.97 -2.84 23.22
C LEU A 330 -16.54 -1.55 22.59
N LEU A 331 -15.83 -1.04 21.59
CA LEU A 331 -16.17 0.23 20.91
C LEU A 331 -16.86 0.00 19.57
N ILE A 332 -16.27 -0.87 18.74
CA ILE A 332 -16.82 -1.25 17.44
C ILE A 332 -16.77 -2.77 17.32
N LYS A 333 -17.93 -3.37 17.17
CA LYS A 333 -18.05 -4.80 16.88
C LYS A 333 -18.01 -5.05 15.39
N ARG A 334 -17.29 -6.07 14.94
CA ARG A 334 -17.25 -6.49 13.53
C ARG A 334 -17.69 -7.94 13.36
N ASP A 335 -18.55 -8.15 12.36
CA ASP A 335 -18.95 -9.48 11.89
C ASP A 335 -18.69 -9.52 10.37
N GLY A 336 -17.58 -10.13 9.99
CA GLY A 336 -17.02 -10.01 8.66
C GLY A 336 -16.71 -8.55 8.33
N TYR A 337 -17.33 -8.02 7.27
CA TYR A 337 -17.19 -6.62 6.86
C TYR A 337 -18.32 -5.71 7.38
N ARG A 338 -19.24 -6.22 8.17
CA ARG A 338 -20.27 -5.41 8.83
C ARG A 338 -19.76 -4.92 10.16
N GLN A 339 -20.02 -3.67 10.46
CA GLN A 339 -19.66 -3.10 11.74
C GLN A 339 -20.87 -2.48 12.46
N SER A 340 -20.80 -2.42 13.79
CA SER A 340 -21.71 -1.67 14.65
C SER A 340 -20.91 -0.97 15.74
N GLY A 341 -21.04 0.36 15.83
CA GLY A 341 -20.50 1.13 16.95
C GLY A 341 -21.37 0.89 18.17
N VAL A 342 -20.79 0.41 19.27
CA VAL A 342 -21.52 0.09 20.50
C VAL A 342 -21.01 0.87 21.71
N GLY A 343 -19.78 1.34 21.69
CA GLY A 343 -19.11 1.99 22.81
C GLY A 343 -18.45 3.33 22.48
N LEU A 344 -18.77 3.94 21.32
CA LEU A 344 -18.26 5.24 20.92
C LEU A 344 -19.32 6.34 21.13
N VAL A 345 -18.89 7.46 21.67
CA VAL A 345 -19.66 8.70 21.72
C VAL A 345 -18.91 9.81 21.01
N LYS A 346 -19.63 10.69 20.30
CA LYS A 346 -19.04 11.87 19.67
C LYS A 346 -19.01 13.05 20.64
N ASP A 347 -17.86 13.69 20.72
CA ASP A 347 -17.67 14.97 21.38
C ASP A 347 -17.05 15.96 20.38
N GLY A 348 -17.90 16.74 19.73
CA GLY A 348 -17.51 17.54 18.57
C GLY A 348 -17.05 16.66 17.39
N SER A 349 -15.81 16.86 16.94
CA SER A 349 -15.17 16.08 15.85
C SER A 349 -14.45 14.82 16.34
N VAL A 350 -14.45 14.56 17.66
CA VAL A 350 -13.63 13.50 18.27
C VAL A 350 -14.52 12.35 18.72
N ASP A 351 -14.10 11.11 18.42
CA ASP A 351 -14.73 9.91 18.94
C ASP A 351 -14.08 9.55 20.31
N LYS A 352 -14.93 9.26 21.32
CA LYS A 352 -14.49 8.91 22.69
C LYS A 352 -15.11 7.59 23.16
N CYS A 353 -14.40 6.91 24.05
CA CYS A 353 -14.95 5.77 24.76
C CYS A 353 -16.08 6.19 25.69
N VAL A 354 -17.25 5.55 25.58
CA VAL A 354 -18.44 5.84 26.40
C VAL A 354 -18.19 5.59 27.89
N ASN A 355 -17.26 4.70 28.23
CA ASN A 355 -17.02 4.31 29.63
C ASN A 355 -15.97 5.17 30.34
N CYS A 356 -14.83 5.46 29.72
CA CYS A 356 -13.73 6.16 30.38
C CYS A 356 -13.39 7.53 29.76
N GLY A 357 -13.99 7.88 28.63
CA GLY A 357 -13.75 9.17 27.96
C GLY A 357 -12.46 9.22 27.14
N GLU A 358 -11.71 8.10 27.03
CA GLU A 358 -10.50 8.03 26.21
C GLU A 358 -10.78 8.41 24.76
N VAL A 359 -9.91 9.22 24.18
CA VAL A 359 -10.00 9.64 22.77
C VAL A 359 -9.59 8.49 21.86
N ILE A 360 -10.45 8.16 20.93
CA ILE A 360 -10.22 7.08 19.97
C ILE A 360 -9.88 7.70 18.60
N PRO A 361 -8.73 7.38 17.99
CA PRO A 361 -8.27 8.01 16.75
C PRO A 361 -9.02 7.47 15.52
N ILE A 362 -10.31 7.81 15.42
CA ILE A 362 -11.16 7.50 14.27
C ILE A 362 -11.20 8.71 13.34
N VAL A 363 -10.87 8.49 12.06
CA VAL A 363 -11.06 9.48 10.98
C VAL A 363 -12.44 9.27 10.37
N ARG A 364 -13.20 10.38 10.19
CA ARG A 364 -14.59 10.35 9.69
C ARG A 364 -14.73 11.15 8.39
#